data_4fae5bc371dca499ef1ee4538d0c79fd
#
_entry.id   4fae5bc371dca499ef1ee4538d0c79fd
#
_cell.length_a   1.000
_cell.length_b   1.000
_cell.length_c   1.000
_cell.angle_alpha   90.00
_cell.angle_beta   90.00
_cell.angle_gamma   90.00
#
_symmetry.space_group_name_H-M   'P 1'
#
loop_
_entity.id
_entity.type
_entity.pdbx_description
1 polymer ?
#
loop_
_entity_poly.entity_id
_entity_poly.type
_entity_poly.pdbx_seq_one_letter_code
_entity_poly.pdbx_strand_id
1 'polypeptide(L)'
;MIRPLAAALLGLGLLAACEGEPPAPRAVVSTHNTNDTRVAKQLFGHVPTASAQRPESIGFYSKGCQAGGAQLAETGPTWQAMRLSRNRNWAQPEAIDFIQDLSRKAAALPGWNGIYVGDMSQPRGGPMLTGHASHQTGIDADIWLRRADRLGLSVAEREAISSTDMQARGGAYTNANWTPEHMALVKAAASDPRTARIFIFPGAKVAMCDAETGDRSWLSKVRPWYGHNTHFHVRLNCLPGDAACEAQDPPPPGDGCDDAREWQANILNPRPAPPADPDAPEPKPKGEITMADLPGQCAAVLASD
;
A
#
# COMPACT_ATOMS: atom_id res chain seq x y z
N MET A 1 1.96 81.67 -37.52
CA MET A 1 1.96 81.63 -36.06
C MET A 1 1.74 80.18 -35.65
N ILE A 2 2.83 79.44 -35.38
CA ILE A 2 2.76 78.00 -35.02
C ILE A 2 3.32 77.89 -33.61
N ARG A 3 2.51 77.44 -32.69
CA ARG A 3 2.94 77.15 -31.32
C ARG A 3 3.38 75.67 -31.23
N PRO A 4 4.49 75.36 -30.54
CA PRO A 4 4.83 73.93 -30.29
C PRO A 4 4.10 73.37 -29.07
N LEU A 5 3.64 72.14 -29.21
CA LEU A 5 3.17 71.30 -28.10
C LEU A 5 4.39 70.72 -27.32
N ALA A 6 4.37 70.89 -26.02
CA ALA A 6 5.30 70.21 -25.13
C ALA A 6 4.74 68.80 -24.78
N ALA A 7 5.54 67.77 -25.05
CA ALA A 7 5.25 66.39 -24.63
C ALA A 7 5.82 66.14 -23.24
N ALA A 8 4.94 65.82 -22.28
CA ALA A 8 5.32 65.38 -20.96
C ALA A 8 5.56 63.86 -20.95
N LEU A 9 6.78 63.43 -20.70
CA LEU A 9 7.15 62.02 -20.46
C LEU A 9 6.82 61.67 -19.00
N LEU A 10 5.80 60.83 -18.81
CA LEU A 10 5.58 60.16 -17.54
C LEU A 10 6.52 58.95 -17.45
N GLY A 11 7.45 58.98 -16.53
CA GLY A 11 8.29 57.85 -16.17
C GLY A 11 7.47 56.86 -15.29
N LEU A 12 7.20 55.67 -15.81
CA LEU A 12 6.71 54.53 -15.01
C LEU A 12 7.90 53.92 -14.24
N GLY A 13 7.97 54.14 -12.94
CA GLY A 13 8.86 53.42 -12.05
C GLY A 13 8.39 51.99 -11.87
N LEU A 14 9.11 50.99 -12.38
CA LEU A 14 8.93 49.61 -12.02
C LEU A 14 9.42 49.39 -10.57
N LEU A 15 8.49 49.18 -9.64
CA LEU A 15 8.78 48.61 -8.34
C LEU A 15 8.98 47.12 -8.51
N ALA A 16 10.24 46.65 -8.55
CA ALA A 16 10.59 45.26 -8.44
C ALA A 16 10.30 44.81 -7.00
N ALA A 17 9.18 44.08 -6.79
CA ALA A 17 8.94 43.35 -5.55
C ALA A 17 9.94 42.18 -5.52
N CYS A 18 10.89 42.23 -4.58
CA CYS A 18 11.67 41.05 -4.22
C CYS A 18 10.71 40.07 -3.51
N GLU A 19 10.17 39.11 -4.24
CA GLU A 19 9.56 37.94 -3.64
C GLU A 19 10.69 37.12 -2.99
N GLY A 20 10.75 37.17 -1.67
CA GLY A 20 11.65 36.34 -0.90
C GLY A 20 11.28 34.85 -1.11
N GLU A 21 12.27 34.10 -1.55
CA GLU A 21 12.17 32.64 -1.68
C GLU A 21 11.66 32.05 -0.34
N PRO A 22 10.63 31.20 -0.32
CA PRO A 22 10.15 30.60 0.91
C PRO A 22 11.30 29.83 1.56
N PRO A 23 11.47 29.91 2.91
CA PRO A 23 12.54 29.22 3.59
C PRO A 23 12.47 27.72 3.28
N ALA A 24 13.58 27.14 2.85
CA ALA A 24 13.70 25.70 2.63
C ALA A 24 13.21 24.94 3.88
N PRO A 25 12.44 23.85 3.71
CA PRO A 25 11.95 23.07 4.83
C PRO A 25 13.15 22.64 5.69
N ARG A 26 13.13 23.01 6.96
CA ARG A 26 14.15 22.56 7.92
C ARG A 26 14.06 21.04 7.96
N ALA A 27 15.12 20.37 7.55
CA ALA A 27 15.31 18.95 7.82
C ALA A 27 15.18 18.77 9.33
N VAL A 28 14.13 18.06 9.77
CA VAL A 28 14.01 17.63 11.15
C VAL A 28 15.10 16.62 11.37
N VAL A 29 16.20 17.03 12.01
CA VAL A 29 17.25 16.11 12.43
C VAL A 29 16.64 15.22 13.50
N SER A 30 16.14 14.06 13.07
CA SER A 30 15.69 13.02 13.94
C SER A 30 16.90 12.44 14.66
N THR A 31 16.98 12.62 15.95
CA THR A 31 17.94 11.87 16.79
C THR A 31 17.44 10.44 16.89
N HIS A 32 17.92 9.58 15.99
CA HIS A 32 17.64 8.15 16.04
C HIS A 32 18.19 7.61 17.37
N ASN A 33 17.30 7.21 18.26
CA ASN A 33 17.71 6.60 19.52
C ASN A 33 17.91 5.09 19.33
N THR A 34 19.12 4.70 18.98
CA THR A 34 19.52 3.29 18.77
C THR A 34 19.41 2.41 20.02
N ASN A 35 19.12 3.00 21.19
CA ASN A 35 18.97 2.29 22.46
C ASN A 35 17.48 2.14 22.88
N ASP A 36 16.52 2.54 22.06
CA ASP A 36 15.09 2.40 22.40
C ASP A 36 14.61 0.97 22.11
N THR A 37 14.67 0.13 23.13
CA THR A 37 14.29 -1.30 23.05
C THR A 37 12.80 -1.56 23.25
N ARG A 38 11.96 -0.53 23.35
CA ARG A 38 10.50 -0.71 23.44
C ARG A 38 9.97 -1.37 22.18
N VAL A 39 9.11 -2.36 22.34
CA VAL A 39 8.50 -3.11 21.22
C VAL A 39 7.55 -2.21 20.46
N ALA A 40 7.90 -1.90 19.20
CA ALA A 40 7.21 -0.89 18.40
C ALA A 40 5.72 -1.21 18.17
N LYS A 41 5.36 -2.48 17.90
CA LYS A 41 3.96 -2.87 17.70
C LYS A 41 3.06 -2.59 18.91
N GLN A 42 3.62 -2.65 20.13
CA GLN A 42 2.86 -2.34 21.35
C GLN A 42 2.58 -0.84 21.48
N LEU A 43 3.40 -0.01 20.88
CA LEU A 43 3.23 1.43 20.88
C LEU A 43 2.28 1.88 19.75
N PHE A 44 2.57 1.50 18.51
CA PHE A 44 1.77 1.90 17.36
C PHE A 44 0.38 1.26 17.32
N GLY A 45 0.27 0.00 17.72
CA GLY A 45 -0.99 -0.76 17.64
C GLY A 45 -2.11 -0.29 18.59
N HIS A 46 -1.81 0.58 19.54
CA HIS A 46 -2.78 1.12 20.49
C HIS A 46 -3.12 2.60 20.25
N VAL A 47 -2.54 3.23 19.23
CA VAL A 47 -2.84 4.65 18.92
C VAL A 47 -4.14 4.75 18.13
N PRO A 48 -5.16 5.48 18.61
CA PRO A 48 -6.47 5.50 17.98
C PRO A 48 -6.61 6.52 16.83
N THR A 49 -5.70 7.48 16.72
CA THR A 49 -5.80 8.62 15.79
C THR A 49 -4.49 8.87 15.03
N ALA A 50 -4.59 9.52 13.88
CA ALA A 50 -3.40 9.97 13.13
C ALA A 50 -2.59 11.00 13.92
N SER A 51 -1.34 11.20 13.52
CA SER A 51 -0.53 12.32 14.00
C SER A 51 -0.96 13.63 13.33
N ALA A 52 -0.76 14.77 14.01
CA ALA A 52 -1.11 16.10 13.49
C ALA A 52 -0.10 16.63 12.43
N GLN A 53 0.94 15.88 12.13
CA GLN A 53 1.97 16.25 11.14
C GLN A 53 1.42 16.24 9.71
N ARG A 54 2.16 16.83 8.79
CA ARG A 54 1.88 16.71 7.36
C ARG A 54 1.94 15.24 6.92
N PRO A 55 1.10 14.84 5.95
CA PRO A 55 1.18 13.50 5.37
C PRO A 55 2.58 13.18 4.85
N GLU A 56 3.14 12.06 5.27
CA GLU A 56 4.43 11.54 4.82
C GLU A 56 4.56 10.05 5.14
N SER A 57 5.01 9.26 4.17
CA SER A 57 5.46 7.88 4.38
C SER A 57 6.90 7.89 4.87
N ILE A 58 7.22 7.18 5.93
CA ILE A 58 8.54 7.23 6.57
C ILE A 58 9.13 5.83 6.66
N GLY A 59 10.31 5.63 6.09
CA GLY A 59 11.05 4.38 6.11
C GLY A 59 10.54 3.35 5.10
N PHE A 60 10.92 2.11 5.35
CA PHE A 60 10.60 0.97 4.50
C PHE A 60 9.24 0.36 4.88
N TYR A 61 8.53 -0.27 3.93
CA TYR A 61 7.18 -0.82 4.12
C TYR A 61 7.03 -1.76 5.32
N SER A 62 8.12 -2.39 5.76
CA SER A 62 8.15 -3.34 6.89
C SER A 62 8.99 -2.85 8.09
N LYS A 63 9.54 -1.65 8.00
CA LYS A 63 10.28 -0.93 9.04
C LYS A 63 10.06 0.57 8.87
N GLY A 64 8.87 1.03 9.15
CA GLY A 64 8.49 2.42 8.93
C GLY A 64 7.29 2.84 9.75
N CYS A 65 6.78 4.01 9.46
CA CYS A 65 5.57 4.60 10.03
C CYS A 65 4.95 5.59 9.04
N GLN A 66 3.77 6.12 9.35
CA GLN A 66 3.16 7.21 8.57
C GLN A 66 2.86 8.41 9.45
N ALA A 67 3.23 9.59 9.00
CA ALA A 67 2.78 10.86 9.54
C ALA A 67 1.49 11.31 8.83
N GLY A 68 0.61 12.01 9.53
CA GLY A 68 -0.55 12.67 8.96
C GLY A 68 -1.50 11.78 8.15
N GLY A 69 -1.59 10.49 8.50
CA GLY A 69 -2.44 9.54 7.78
C GLY A 69 -3.90 10.00 7.73
N ALA A 70 -4.57 9.77 6.59
CA ALA A 70 -5.99 10.00 6.41
C ALA A 70 -6.79 8.72 6.61
N GLN A 71 -7.99 8.83 7.17
CA GLN A 71 -8.89 7.68 7.31
C GLN A 71 -9.73 7.52 6.04
N LEU A 72 -9.70 6.32 5.44
CA LEU A 72 -10.69 5.96 4.43
C LEU A 72 -12.07 5.93 5.09
N ALA A 73 -13.04 6.66 4.53
CA ALA A 73 -14.42 6.58 4.98
C ALA A 73 -14.87 5.11 4.99
N GLU A 74 -15.51 4.69 6.08
CA GLU A 74 -15.92 3.29 6.28
C GLU A 74 -16.82 2.77 5.16
N THR A 75 -17.60 3.65 4.54
CA THR A 75 -18.46 3.37 3.40
C THR A 75 -18.38 4.53 2.42
N GLY A 76 -18.13 4.23 1.16
CA GLY A 76 -18.21 5.17 0.06
C GLY A 76 -19.17 4.69 -1.04
N PRO A 77 -19.29 5.43 -2.13
CA PRO A 77 -20.21 5.09 -3.23
C PRO A 77 -19.90 3.72 -3.86
N THR A 78 -18.64 3.31 -3.85
CA THR A 78 -18.14 2.10 -4.53
C THR A 78 -17.17 1.28 -3.66
N TRP A 79 -17.09 1.52 -2.36
CA TRP A 79 -16.27 0.71 -1.45
C TRP A 79 -16.90 0.57 -0.06
N GLN A 80 -16.51 -0.47 0.65
CA GLN A 80 -16.69 -0.59 2.10
C GLN A 80 -15.43 -1.12 2.76
N ALA A 81 -14.97 -0.45 3.82
CA ALA A 81 -13.92 -0.95 4.69
C ALA A 81 -14.45 -2.10 5.55
N MET A 82 -13.67 -3.15 5.69
CA MET A 82 -13.99 -4.36 6.43
C MET A 82 -13.21 -4.41 7.74
N ARG A 83 -13.70 -5.19 8.72
CA ARG A 83 -12.99 -5.38 10.01
C ARG A 83 -12.72 -4.08 10.74
N LEU A 84 -13.73 -3.22 10.88
CA LEU A 84 -13.62 -1.88 11.46
C LEU A 84 -13.03 -1.86 12.87
N SER A 85 -13.28 -2.91 13.66
CA SER A 85 -12.71 -3.08 15.01
C SER A 85 -11.19 -3.05 15.06
N ARG A 86 -10.52 -3.30 13.92
CA ARG A 86 -9.06 -3.27 13.83
C ARG A 86 -8.49 -1.86 13.72
N ASN A 87 -9.31 -0.85 13.39
CA ASN A 87 -8.89 0.52 13.09
C ASN A 87 -7.74 0.58 12.06
N ARG A 88 -7.86 -0.17 10.95
CA ARG A 88 -6.84 -0.33 9.92
C ARG A 88 -7.28 0.15 8.54
N ASN A 89 -8.12 1.17 8.51
CA ASN A 89 -8.57 1.86 7.30
C ASN A 89 -7.90 3.25 7.16
N TRP A 90 -6.61 3.33 7.48
CA TRP A 90 -5.81 4.55 7.40
C TRP A 90 -4.73 4.41 6.33
N ALA A 91 -4.43 5.51 5.64
CA ALA A 91 -3.36 5.55 4.63
C ALA A 91 -2.91 6.98 4.36
N GLN A 92 -1.91 7.13 3.49
CA GLN A 92 -1.61 8.42 2.90
C GLN A 92 -2.75 8.89 1.99
N PRO A 93 -3.02 10.21 1.86
CA PRO A 93 -4.13 10.72 1.05
C PRO A 93 -4.17 10.16 -0.38
N GLU A 94 -3.03 10.07 -1.06
CA GLU A 94 -2.96 9.54 -2.42
C GLU A 94 -3.27 8.04 -2.51
N ALA A 95 -3.03 7.30 -1.42
CA ALA A 95 -3.45 5.90 -1.34
C ALA A 95 -4.96 5.78 -1.13
N ILE A 96 -5.58 6.71 -0.41
CA ILE A 96 -7.05 6.84 -0.33
C ILE A 96 -7.63 7.12 -1.73
N ASP A 97 -7.05 8.06 -2.46
CA ASP A 97 -7.47 8.38 -3.84
C ASP A 97 -7.32 7.17 -4.76
N PHE A 98 -6.23 6.41 -4.64
CA PHE A 98 -6.05 5.16 -5.38
C PHE A 98 -7.18 4.15 -5.11
N ILE A 99 -7.54 3.93 -3.85
CA ILE A 99 -8.65 3.02 -3.46
C ILE A 99 -9.97 3.49 -4.07
N GLN A 100 -10.25 4.77 -4.01
CA GLN A 100 -11.47 5.35 -4.59
C GLN A 100 -11.52 5.17 -6.12
N ASP A 101 -10.39 5.41 -6.81
CA ASP A 101 -10.28 5.21 -8.25
C ASP A 101 -10.48 3.73 -8.65
N LEU A 102 -9.82 2.83 -7.93
CA LEU A 102 -9.91 1.39 -8.17
C LEU A 102 -11.34 0.89 -7.91
N SER A 103 -11.99 1.38 -6.86
CA SER A 103 -13.36 1.02 -6.51
C SER A 103 -14.38 1.42 -7.59
N ARG A 104 -14.19 2.58 -8.23
CA ARG A 104 -15.03 3.01 -9.38
C ARG A 104 -14.81 2.12 -10.60
N LYS A 105 -13.56 1.71 -10.87
CA LYS A 105 -13.26 0.75 -11.94
C LYS A 105 -13.89 -0.61 -11.67
N ALA A 106 -13.87 -1.07 -10.42
CA ALA A 106 -14.53 -2.30 -10.00
C ALA A 106 -16.05 -2.25 -10.19
N ALA A 107 -16.69 -1.11 -9.83
CA ALA A 107 -18.14 -0.93 -9.97
C ALA A 107 -18.62 -0.93 -11.45
N ALA A 108 -17.71 -0.77 -12.41
CA ALA A 108 -18.00 -0.91 -13.83
C ALA A 108 -17.94 -2.37 -14.33
N LEU A 109 -17.45 -3.31 -13.49
CA LEU A 109 -17.37 -4.72 -13.86
C LEU A 109 -18.74 -5.42 -13.66
N PRO A 110 -19.09 -6.39 -14.52
CA PRO A 110 -20.34 -7.12 -14.43
C PRO A 110 -20.56 -7.76 -13.05
N GLY A 111 -21.65 -7.42 -12.39
CA GLY A 111 -22.04 -7.99 -11.09
C GLY A 111 -21.25 -7.47 -9.88
N TRP A 112 -20.41 -6.44 -10.03
CA TRP A 112 -19.70 -5.77 -8.94
C TRP A 112 -20.33 -4.39 -8.67
N ASN A 113 -20.50 -4.04 -7.40
CA ASN A 113 -20.90 -2.68 -6.99
C ASN A 113 -19.71 -1.86 -6.46
N GLY A 114 -18.51 -2.42 -6.50
CA GLY A 114 -17.29 -1.80 -6.00
C GLY A 114 -16.34 -2.83 -5.39
N ILE A 115 -15.63 -2.45 -4.32
CA ILE A 115 -14.68 -3.31 -3.62
C ILE A 115 -14.93 -3.36 -2.11
N TYR A 116 -14.56 -4.47 -1.50
CA TYR A 116 -14.33 -4.56 -0.07
C TYR A 116 -12.86 -4.34 0.23
N VAL A 117 -12.58 -3.33 1.05
CA VAL A 117 -11.21 -2.96 1.46
C VAL A 117 -10.91 -3.64 2.79
N GLY A 118 -9.87 -4.45 2.80
CA GLY A 118 -9.36 -5.11 4.00
C GLY A 118 -8.48 -4.18 4.83
N ASP A 119 -7.39 -4.75 5.38
CA ASP A 119 -6.45 -3.93 6.14
C ASP A 119 -5.66 -2.99 5.20
N MET A 120 -5.56 -1.74 5.57
CA MET A 120 -4.64 -0.74 5.05
C MET A 120 -3.55 -0.52 6.11
N SER A 121 -3.33 0.70 6.57
CA SER A 121 -2.47 0.95 7.71
C SER A 121 -3.29 1.25 8.97
N GLN A 122 -2.64 1.27 10.12
CA GLN A 122 -3.19 1.84 11.36
C GLN A 122 -2.90 3.35 11.41
N PRO A 123 -3.52 4.14 12.31
CA PRO A 123 -3.52 5.62 12.25
C PRO A 123 -2.15 6.28 12.07
N ARG A 124 -1.12 5.77 12.72
CA ARG A 124 0.27 6.28 12.64
C ARG A 124 1.22 5.31 11.95
N GLY A 125 0.69 4.30 11.25
CA GLY A 125 1.52 3.27 10.67
C GLY A 125 2.25 2.42 11.70
N GLY A 126 3.47 2.05 11.40
CA GLY A 126 4.29 1.21 12.27
C GLY A 126 3.89 -0.26 12.31
N PRO A 127 4.66 -1.11 13.00
CA PRO A 127 4.35 -2.52 13.13
C PRO A 127 3.01 -2.77 13.81
N MET A 128 2.24 -3.72 13.30
CA MET A 128 0.92 -4.09 13.80
C MET A 128 1.00 -5.13 14.92
N LEU A 129 0.02 -5.13 15.83
CA LEU A 129 -0.07 -6.13 16.90
C LEU A 129 -0.18 -7.55 16.37
N THR A 130 -0.91 -7.72 15.25
CA THR A 130 -1.17 -9.01 14.61
C THR A 130 -1.22 -8.87 13.10
N GLY A 131 -0.89 -9.94 12.38
CA GLY A 131 -1.04 -10.00 10.92
C GLY A 131 0.20 -9.53 10.19
N HIS A 132 0.05 -8.50 9.40
CA HIS A 132 0.98 -8.08 8.37
C HIS A 132 2.38 -7.66 8.86
N ALA A 133 3.40 -8.04 8.08
CA ALA A 133 4.76 -7.50 8.24
C ALA A 133 4.95 -6.15 7.53
N SER A 134 4.05 -5.80 6.61
CA SER A 134 3.99 -4.53 5.85
C SER A 134 2.86 -3.64 6.35
N HIS A 135 2.33 -2.76 5.53
CA HIS A 135 1.29 -1.77 5.87
C HIS A 135 1.73 -0.70 6.87
N GLN A 136 3.05 -0.52 7.04
CA GLN A 136 3.56 0.37 8.09
C GLN A 136 3.65 1.84 7.65
N THR A 137 3.71 2.11 6.35
CA THR A 137 4.00 3.44 5.80
C THR A 137 2.80 4.12 5.13
N GLY A 138 1.62 3.48 5.16
CA GLY A 138 0.39 4.07 4.64
C GLY A 138 0.21 4.02 3.13
N ILE A 139 1.03 3.23 2.42
CA ILE A 139 0.97 3.05 0.96
C ILE A 139 0.66 1.61 0.54
N ASP A 140 0.22 0.79 1.46
CA ASP A 140 -0.21 -0.59 1.24
C ASP A 140 -1.73 -0.74 1.50
N ALA A 141 -2.39 -1.61 0.74
CA ALA A 141 -3.80 -1.93 0.96
C ALA A 141 -4.12 -3.37 0.52
N ASP A 142 -4.96 -4.06 1.29
CA ASP A 142 -5.52 -5.35 0.95
C ASP A 142 -6.91 -5.16 0.33
N ILE A 143 -7.10 -5.67 -0.86
CA ILE A 143 -8.39 -5.67 -1.57
C ILE A 143 -8.93 -7.08 -1.58
N TRP A 144 -10.09 -7.29 -0.97
CA TRP A 144 -10.71 -8.61 -0.91
C TRP A 144 -11.06 -9.13 -2.31
N LEU A 145 -10.80 -10.41 -2.53
CA LEU A 145 -11.24 -11.10 -3.75
C LEU A 145 -12.73 -11.48 -3.69
N ARG A 146 -13.38 -11.33 -2.54
CA ARG A 146 -14.83 -11.43 -2.47
C ARG A 146 -15.47 -10.32 -3.30
N ARG A 147 -16.27 -10.72 -4.29
CA ARG A 147 -17.07 -9.78 -5.08
C ARG A 147 -17.97 -8.94 -4.17
N ALA A 148 -17.87 -7.63 -4.28
CA ALA A 148 -18.77 -6.71 -3.60
C ALA A 148 -20.08 -6.60 -4.41
N ASP A 149 -20.95 -7.59 -4.25
CA ASP A 149 -22.27 -7.68 -4.90
C ASP A 149 -23.29 -6.71 -4.28
N ARG A 150 -23.02 -6.21 -3.10
CA ARG A 150 -23.74 -5.09 -2.46
C ARG A 150 -22.79 -4.26 -1.59
N LEU A 151 -23.11 -2.99 -1.46
CA LEU A 151 -22.55 -2.07 -0.47
C LEU A 151 -23.68 -1.69 0.50
N GLY A 152 -23.40 -1.51 1.75
CA GLY A 152 -24.42 -1.31 2.79
C GLY A 152 -24.48 -2.48 3.77
N LEU A 153 -23.35 -3.19 3.91
CA LEU A 153 -23.16 -4.15 4.98
C LEU A 153 -23.18 -3.41 6.32
N SER A 154 -23.91 -3.92 7.29
CA SER A 154 -23.87 -3.45 8.66
C SER A 154 -22.48 -3.67 9.29
N VAL A 155 -22.17 -2.96 10.37
CA VAL A 155 -20.92 -3.15 11.13
C VAL A 155 -20.74 -4.62 11.52
N ALA A 156 -21.80 -5.27 12.02
CA ALA A 156 -21.76 -6.68 12.39
C ALA A 156 -21.44 -7.61 11.21
N GLU A 157 -22.00 -7.36 10.03
CA GLU A 157 -21.70 -8.13 8.83
C GLU A 157 -20.25 -7.93 8.40
N ARG A 158 -19.72 -6.70 8.44
CA ARG A 158 -18.31 -6.40 8.09
C ARG A 158 -17.32 -7.09 9.04
N GLU A 159 -17.70 -7.32 10.28
CA GLU A 159 -16.89 -8.08 11.24
C GLU A 159 -17.03 -9.61 11.02
N ALA A 160 -18.19 -10.10 10.63
CA ALA A 160 -18.49 -11.53 10.58
C ALA A 160 -18.11 -12.20 9.25
N ILE A 161 -18.39 -11.58 8.11
CA ILE A 161 -18.14 -12.19 6.80
C ILE A 161 -16.63 -12.26 6.51
N SER A 162 -16.23 -13.31 5.79
CA SER A 162 -14.86 -13.48 5.31
C SER A 162 -14.77 -13.22 3.82
N SER A 163 -13.58 -12.88 3.35
CA SER A 163 -13.30 -12.87 1.92
C SER A 163 -13.36 -14.29 1.34
N THR A 164 -13.49 -14.39 0.02
CA THR A 164 -13.62 -15.66 -0.69
C THR A 164 -12.25 -16.23 -1.02
N ASP A 165 -12.05 -17.50 -0.69
CA ASP A 165 -10.84 -18.23 -1.10
C ASP A 165 -10.93 -18.57 -2.59
N MET A 166 -9.91 -18.18 -3.33
CA MET A 166 -9.82 -18.34 -4.79
C MET A 166 -8.88 -19.45 -5.22
N GLN A 167 -8.23 -20.14 -4.27
CA GLN A 167 -7.21 -21.14 -4.60
C GLN A 167 -7.76 -22.56 -4.68
N ALA A 168 -7.07 -23.37 -5.48
CA ALA A 168 -7.15 -24.83 -5.48
C ALA A 168 -5.74 -25.42 -5.39
N ARG A 169 -5.65 -26.67 -4.92
CA ARG A 169 -4.39 -27.45 -4.81
C ARG A 169 -3.25 -26.65 -4.14
N GLY A 170 -3.51 -26.11 -2.95
CA GLY A 170 -2.49 -25.40 -2.17
C GLY A 170 -2.02 -24.07 -2.79
N GLY A 171 -2.81 -23.46 -3.66
CA GLY A 171 -2.49 -22.21 -4.35
C GLY A 171 -1.82 -22.39 -5.72
N ALA A 172 -1.68 -23.63 -6.20
CA ALA A 172 -1.15 -23.88 -7.55
C ALA A 172 -2.12 -23.47 -8.66
N TYR A 173 -3.42 -23.51 -8.40
CA TYR A 173 -4.46 -23.17 -9.38
C TYR A 173 -5.51 -22.27 -8.74
N THR A 174 -6.27 -21.59 -9.59
CA THR A 174 -7.54 -20.94 -9.21
C THR A 174 -8.65 -21.99 -9.09
N ASN A 175 -9.65 -21.70 -8.24
CA ASN A 175 -10.88 -22.49 -8.17
C ASN A 175 -12.02 -21.81 -8.95
N ALA A 176 -13.25 -22.36 -8.86
CA ALA A 176 -14.41 -21.85 -9.59
C ALA A 176 -14.88 -20.46 -9.16
N ASN A 177 -14.39 -19.92 -8.06
CA ASN A 177 -14.72 -18.55 -7.63
C ASN A 177 -13.93 -17.49 -8.40
N TRP A 178 -12.79 -17.84 -8.99
CA TRP A 178 -12.00 -16.93 -9.80
C TRP A 178 -12.67 -16.71 -11.16
N THR A 179 -12.93 -15.47 -11.51
CA THR A 179 -13.61 -15.07 -12.76
C THR A 179 -12.78 -14.06 -13.56
N PRO A 180 -13.13 -13.81 -14.83
CA PRO A 180 -12.47 -12.76 -15.62
C PRO A 180 -12.49 -11.37 -14.97
N GLU A 181 -13.53 -11.05 -14.20
CA GLU A 181 -13.64 -9.79 -13.50
C GLU A 181 -12.58 -9.63 -12.39
N HIS A 182 -12.18 -10.73 -11.72
CA HIS A 182 -11.07 -10.70 -10.78
C HIS A 182 -9.75 -10.34 -11.48
N MET A 183 -9.49 -10.96 -12.64
CA MET A 183 -8.33 -10.59 -13.47
C MET A 183 -8.40 -9.12 -13.90
N ALA A 184 -9.57 -8.65 -14.36
CA ALA A 184 -9.75 -7.27 -14.79
C ALA A 184 -9.50 -6.27 -13.64
N LEU A 185 -9.93 -6.59 -12.42
CA LEU A 185 -9.69 -5.77 -11.23
C LEU A 185 -8.20 -5.71 -10.88
N VAL A 186 -7.51 -6.85 -10.85
CA VAL A 186 -6.05 -6.90 -10.60
C VAL A 186 -5.29 -6.16 -11.71
N LYS A 187 -5.68 -6.33 -12.98
CA LYS A 187 -5.09 -5.60 -14.10
C LYS A 187 -5.29 -4.09 -13.95
N ALA A 188 -6.49 -3.65 -13.57
CA ALA A 188 -6.80 -2.23 -13.35
C ALA A 188 -5.94 -1.64 -12.22
N ALA A 189 -5.69 -2.40 -11.15
CA ALA A 189 -4.81 -2.00 -10.06
C ALA A 189 -3.33 -1.96 -10.50
N ALA A 190 -2.84 -2.98 -11.22
CA ALA A 190 -1.45 -3.08 -11.67
C ALA A 190 -1.10 -2.02 -12.74
N SER A 191 -2.07 -1.68 -13.60
CA SER A 191 -1.89 -0.66 -14.66
C SER A 191 -1.91 0.77 -14.14
N ASP A 192 -2.29 0.99 -12.88
CA ASP A 192 -2.22 2.31 -12.28
C ASP A 192 -0.75 2.73 -12.10
N PRO A 193 -0.36 3.94 -12.52
CA PRO A 193 1.03 4.40 -12.41
C PRO A 193 1.52 4.51 -10.96
N ARG A 194 0.61 4.71 -10.01
CA ARG A 194 0.93 4.76 -8.57
C ARG A 194 1.35 3.39 -8.02
N THR A 195 0.95 2.29 -8.66
CA THR A 195 1.24 0.93 -8.19
C THR A 195 2.69 0.54 -8.45
N ALA A 196 3.41 0.22 -7.40
CA ALA A 196 4.74 -0.39 -7.45
C ALA A 196 4.63 -1.91 -7.63
N ARG A 197 3.72 -2.57 -6.87
CA ARG A 197 3.65 -4.03 -6.81
C ARG A 197 2.29 -4.50 -6.32
N ILE A 198 1.92 -5.70 -6.78
CA ILE A 198 0.76 -6.44 -6.26
C ILE A 198 1.23 -7.83 -5.85
N PHE A 199 0.77 -8.30 -4.68
CA PHE A 199 0.96 -9.68 -4.25
C PHE A 199 -0.35 -10.44 -4.35
N ILE A 200 -0.29 -11.64 -4.93
CA ILE A 200 -1.41 -12.56 -5.08
C ILE A 200 -0.89 -14.00 -5.09
N PHE A 201 -1.74 -14.99 -4.82
CA PHE A 201 -1.29 -16.39 -4.83
C PHE A 201 -0.83 -16.85 -6.23
N PRO A 202 0.10 -17.83 -6.31
CA PRO A 202 0.75 -18.24 -7.56
C PRO A 202 -0.22 -18.65 -8.66
N GLY A 203 -1.26 -19.45 -8.33
CA GLY A 203 -2.25 -19.91 -9.30
C GLY A 203 -3.01 -18.78 -9.99
N ALA A 204 -3.32 -17.69 -9.30
CA ALA A 204 -3.95 -16.52 -9.93
C ALA A 204 -2.97 -15.82 -10.89
N LYS A 205 -1.70 -15.69 -10.49
CA LYS A 205 -0.69 -15.09 -11.38
C LYS A 205 -0.52 -15.92 -12.64
N VAL A 206 -0.44 -17.25 -12.54
CA VAL A 206 -0.36 -18.16 -13.71
C VAL A 206 -1.61 -18.02 -14.58
N ALA A 207 -2.81 -18.03 -13.98
CA ALA A 207 -4.06 -17.87 -14.74
C ALA A 207 -4.10 -16.56 -15.52
N MET A 208 -3.62 -15.44 -14.91
CA MET A 208 -3.51 -14.15 -15.61
C MET A 208 -2.48 -14.18 -16.73
N CYS A 209 -1.33 -14.87 -16.53
CA CYS A 209 -0.31 -15.05 -17.56
C CYS A 209 -0.83 -15.81 -18.78
N ASP A 210 -1.65 -16.83 -18.56
CA ASP A 210 -2.23 -17.65 -19.61
C ASP A 210 -3.38 -16.95 -20.35
N ALA A 211 -4.14 -16.13 -19.65
CA ALA A 211 -5.29 -15.42 -20.21
C ALA A 211 -4.91 -14.12 -20.95
N GLU A 212 -3.79 -13.47 -20.58
CA GLU A 212 -3.41 -12.20 -21.18
C GLU A 212 -2.72 -12.37 -22.53
N THR A 213 -3.42 -11.99 -23.58
CA THR A 213 -2.94 -12.06 -24.98
C THR A 213 -2.56 -10.71 -25.57
N GLY A 214 -2.86 -9.61 -24.85
CA GLY A 214 -2.59 -8.23 -25.28
C GLY A 214 -1.37 -7.62 -24.58
N ASP A 215 -1.55 -6.45 -23.99
CA ASP A 215 -0.50 -5.78 -23.21
C ASP A 215 -0.20 -6.55 -21.93
N ARG A 216 1.02 -7.05 -21.82
CA ARG A 216 1.52 -7.83 -20.68
C ARG A 216 2.35 -7.00 -19.69
N SER A 217 2.56 -5.71 -19.95
CA SER A 217 3.44 -4.86 -19.16
C SER A 217 3.06 -4.80 -17.67
N TRP A 218 1.74 -4.78 -17.38
CA TRP A 218 1.19 -4.76 -16.02
C TRP A 218 1.51 -6.03 -15.22
N LEU A 219 1.72 -7.17 -15.88
CA LEU A 219 2.03 -8.44 -15.22
C LEU A 219 3.36 -8.38 -14.46
N SER A 220 4.31 -7.56 -14.87
CA SER A 220 5.60 -7.40 -14.17
C SER A 220 5.41 -6.99 -12.71
N LYS A 221 4.39 -6.18 -12.42
CA LYS A 221 4.07 -5.71 -11.07
C LYS A 221 3.35 -6.75 -10.21
N VAL A 222 2.73 -7.76 -10.81
CA VAL A 222 1.97 -8.79 -10.09
C VAL A 222 2.90 -9.94 -9.71
N ARG A 223 3.13 -10.11 -8.41
CA ARG A 223 4.09 -11.08 -7.88
C ARG A 223 3.41 -12.18 -7.09
N PRO A 224 3.77 -13.45 -7.30
CA PRO A 224 3.26 -14.54 -6.51
C PRO A 224 3.73 -14.42 -5.06
N TRP A 225 2.81 -14.64 -4.11
CA TRP A 225 3.14 -14.65 -2.69
C TRP A 225 2.17 -15.54 -1.90
N TYR A 226 2.67 -16.20 -0.85
CA TYR A 226 1.83 -17.03 0.01
C TYR A 226 0.80 -16.20 0.78
N GLY A 227 -0.33 -16.81 1.16
CA GLY A 227 -1.36 -16.18 2.00
C GLY A 227 -2.23 -15.13 1.31
N HIS A 228 -2.07 -14.93 -0.01
CA HIS A 228 -2.84 -13.95 -0.81
C HIS A 228 -3.89 -14.64 -1.70
N ASN A 229 -4.61 -15.60 -1.14
CA ASN A 229 -5.64 -16.38 -1.83
C ASN A 229 -7.06 -15.85 -1.60
N THR A 230 -7.25 -14.96 -0.62
CA THR A 230 -8.53 -14.31 -0.31
C THR A 230 -8.55 -12.82 -0.63
N HIS A 231 -7.41 -12.22 -0.82
CA HIS A 231 -7.21 -10.82 -1.20
C HIS A 231 -5.97 -10.69 -2.09
N PHE A 232 -5.86 -9.60 -2.80
CA PHE A 232 -4.59 -9.16 -3.33
C PHE A 232 -4.11 -7.94 -2.54
N HIS A 233 -2.81 -7.90 -2.29
CA HIS A 233 -2.17 -6.79 -1.61
C HIS A 233 -1.57 -5.84 -2.63
N VAL A 234 -1.92 -4.58 -2.57
CA VAL A 234 -1.35 -3.52 -3.40
C VAL A 234 -0.34 -2.73 -2.58
N ARG A 235 0.83 -2.49 -3.17
CA ARG A 235 1.81 -1.51 -2.69
C ARG A 235 1.96 -0.42 -3.71
N LEU A 236 1.84 0.83 -3.28
CA LEU A 236 2.11 1.98 -4.10
C LEU A 236 3.60 2.34 -4.09
N ASN A 237 4.02 3.13 -5.06
CA ASN A 237 5.34 3.78 -5.05
C ASN A 237 5.42 4.76 -3.87
N CYS A 238 6.63 5.08 -3.42
CA CYS A 238 6.83 6.26 -2.59
C CYS A 238 6.19 7.47 -3.26
N LEU A 239 5.46 8.27 -2.49
CA LEU A 239 4.69 9.38 -3.04
C LEU A 239 5.61 10.55 -3.39
N PRO A 240 5.27 11.34 -4.40
CA PRO A 240 6.05 12.53 -4.74
C PRO A 240 6.19 13.48 -3.54
N GLY A 241 7.42 13.78 -3.15
CA GLY A 241 7.71 14.64 -2.00
C GLY A 241 7.96 13.93 -0.68
N ASP A 242 7.72 12.63 -0.57
CA ASP A 242 8.01 11.83 0.62
C ASP A 242 9.52 11.50 0.68
N ALA A 243 10.32 12.44 1.13
CA ALA A 243 11.78 12.31 1.17
C ALA A 243 12.27 11.23 2.15
N ALA A 244 11.45 10.87 3.14
CA ALA A 244 11.77 9.85 4.12
C ALA A 244 11.27 8.44 3.74
N CYS A 245 10.53 8.30 2.62
CA CYS A 245 10.06 7.01 2.15
C CYS A 245 11.21 6.23 1.49
N GLU A 246 11.37 4.98 1.91
CA GLU A 246 12.33 4.04 1.32
C GLU A 246 11.60 3.09 0.35
N ALA A 247 11.86 3.25 -0.94
CA ALA A 247 11.24 2.43 -1.97
C ALA A 247 11.76 0.98 -1.94
N GLN A 248 10.87 0.04 -2.21
CA GLN A 248 11.28 -1.33 -2.48
C GLN A 248 11.91 -1.40 -3.89
N ASP A 249 12.97 -2.22 -4.04
CA ASP A 249 13.57 -2.46 -5.35
C ASP A 249 12.51 -2.84 -6.40
N PRO A 250 12.62 -2.35 -7.62
CA PRO A 250 11.65 -2.68 -8.68
C PRO A 250 11.57 -4.18 -8.91
N PRO A 251 10.43 -4.69 -9.41
CA PRO A 251 10.35 -6.09 -9.83
C PRO A 251 11.41 -6.43 -10.88
N PRO A 252 11.90 -7.68 -10.92
CA PRO A 252 12.80 -8.12 -11.99
C PRO A 252 12.21 -7.84 -13.38
N PRO A 253 13.05 -7.66 -14.41
CA PRO A 253 12.60 -7.47 -15.79
C PRO A 253 11.72 -8.62 -16.29
N GLY A 254 10.83 -8.31 -17.26
CA GLY A 254 9.89 -9.28 -17.82
C GLY A 254 8.52 -9.26 -17.12
N ASP A 255 7.65 -10.16 -17.52
CA ASP A 255 6.27 -10.24 -17.00
C ASP A 255 6.14 -11.09 -15.72
N GLY A 256 7.21 -11.76 -15.29
CA GLY A 256 7.24 -12.61 -14.09
C GLY A 256 6.42 -13.89 -14.19
N CYS A 257 6.05 -14.32 -15.39
CA CYS A 257 5.22 -15.50 -15.59
C CYS A 257 6.00 -16.80 -15.39
N ASP A 258 7.28 -16.82 -15.75
CA ASP A 258 8.13 -17.99 -15.54
C ASP A 258 8.36 -18.23 -14.05
N ASP A 259 8.63 -17.18 -13.26
CA ASP A 259 8.72 -17.28 -11.81
C ASP A 259 7.42 -17.86 -11.20
N ALA A 260 6.27 -17.41 -11.69
CA ALA A 260 4.98 -17.89 -11.19
C ALA A 260 4.76 -19.39 -11.51
N ARG A 261 5.17 -19.84 -12.69
CA ARG A 261 5.12 -21.26 -13.07
C ARG A 261 6.09 -22.12 -12.26
N GLU A 262 7.27 -21.59 -11.94
CA GLU A 262 8.19 -22.27 -11.02
C GLU A 262 7.59 -22.42 -9.62
N TRP A 263 6.96 -21.38 -9.08
CA TRP A 263 6.23 -21.47 -7.82
C TRP A 263 5.11 -22.52 -7.88
N GLN A 264 4.33 -22.52 -8.95
CA GLN A 264 3.27 -23.50 -9.18
C GLN A 264 3.84 -24.92 -9.20
N ALA A 265 4.93 -25.16 -9.94
CA ALA A 265 5.58 -26.45 -10.01
C ALA A 265 6.11 -26.92 -8.65
N ASN A 266 6.67 -26.03 -7.85
CA ASN A 266 7.16 -26.32 -6.51
C ASN A 266 6.01 -26.64 -5.53
N ILE A 267 4.82 -26.04 -5.69
CA ILE A 267 3.63 -26.39 -4.89
C ILE A 267 3.14 -27.80 -5.27
N LEU A 268 3.11 -28.11 -6.55
CA LEU A 268 2.62 -29.42 -7.06
C LEU A 268 3.60 -30.56 -6.78
N ASN A 269 4.89 -30.27 -6.80
CA ASN A 269 5.97 -31.23 -6.59
C ASN A 269 6.99 -30.65 -5.62
N PRO A 270 6.67 -30.57 -4.31
CA PRO A 270 7.57 -29.99 -3.34
C PRO A 270 8.88 -30.76 -3.28
N ARG A 271 9.99 -30.04 -3.39
CA ARG A 271 11.32 -30.64 -3.20
C ARG A 271 11.42 -31.14 -1.76
N PRO A 272 11.96 -32.34 -1.52
CA PRO A 272 12.27 -32.78 -0.18
C PRO A 272 13.13 -31.73 0.53
N ALA A 273 12.82 -31.44 1.77
CA ALA A 273 13.70 -30.61 2.57
C ALA A 273 15.10 -31.25 2.63
N PRO A 274 16.18 -30.48 2.53
CA PRO A 274 17.53 -31.00 2.80
C PRO A 274 17.52 -31.68 4.17
N PRO A 275 18.29 -32.77 4.36
CA PRO A 275 18.48 -33.37 5.67
C PRO A 275 18.85 -32.25 6.68
N ALA A 276 18.23 -32.28 7.84
CA ALA A 276 18.62 -31.34 8.89
C ALA A 276 20.12 -31.56 9.19
N ASP A 277 20.88 -30.49 9.14
CA ASP A 277 22.27 -30.53 9.62
C ASP A 277 22.21 -30.65 11.15
N PRO A 278 22.68 -31.78 11.73
CA PRO A 278 22.62 -31.98 13.18
C PRO A 278 23.49 -30.97 13.97
N ASP A 279 24.45 -30.34 13.29
CA ASP A 279 25.35 -29.34 13.87
C ASP A 279 24.91 -27.90 13.57
N ALA A 280 23.79 -27.71 12.84
CA ALA A 280 23.28 -26.38 12.60
C ALA A 280 22.78 -25.73 13.89
N PRO A 281 23.21 -24.48 14.20
CA PRO A 281 22.69 -23.78 15.36
C PRO A 281 21.14 -23.61 15.21
N GLU A 282 20.42 -23.81 16.30
CA GLU A 282 18.98 -23.58 16.31
C GLU A 282 18.66 -22.18 15.77
N PRO A 283 17.68 -22.05 14.87
CA PRO A 283 17.27 -20.76 14.34
C PRO A 283 16.87 -19.85 15.52
N LYS A 284 17.57 -18.75 15.70
CA LYS A 284 17.18 -17.77 16.72
C LYS A 284 15.78 -17.26 16.38
N PRO A 285 14.86 -17.17 17.36
CA PRO A 285 13.58 -16.53 17.15
C PRO A 285 13.80 -15.15 16.54
N LYS A 286 13.03 -14.79 15.50
CA LYS A 286 13.04 -13.42 14.98
C LYS A 286 12.64 -12.50 16.13
N GLY A 287 13.55 -11.59 16.51
CA GLY A 287 13.26 -10.59 17.52
C GLY A 287 12.08 -9.71 17.12
N GLU A 288 11.36 -9.18 18.09
CA GLU A 288 10.35 -8.15 17.86
C GLU A 288 11.02 -6.88 17.35
N ILE A 289 10.36 -6.18 16.41
CA ILE A 289 10.81 -4.87 15.96
C ILE A 289 10.67 -3.89 17.13
N THR A 290 11.78 -3.25 17.48
CA THR A 290 11.83 -2.22 18.51
C THR A 290 11.80 -0.82 17.89
N MET A 291 11.64 0.21 18.69
CA MET A 291 11.73 1.59 18.22
C MET A 291 13.11 1.92 17.65
N ALA A 292 14.16 1.28 18.13
CA ALA A 292 15.52 1.41 17.59
C ALA A 292 15.67 0.87 16.16
N ASP A 293 14.80 -0.04 15.73
CA ASP A 293 14.81 -0.61 14.38
C ASP A 293 14.07 0.26 13.34
N LEU A 294 13.31 1.27 13.79
CA LEU A 294 12.52 2.16 12.97
C LEU A 294 13.28 3.47 12.68
N PRO A 295 12.97 4.18 11.58
CA PRO A 295 13.46 5.54 11.38
C PRO A 295 13.17 6.43 12.58
N GLY A 296 14.14 7.28 12.94
CA GLY A 296 14.00 8.11 14.14
C GLY A 296 12.79 9.05 14.12
N GLN A 297 12.33 9.48 12.92
CA GLN A 297 11.11 10.28 12.76
C GLN A 297 9.88 9.58 13.33
N CYS A 298 9.84 8.25 13.35
CA CYS A 298 8.73 7.47 13.87
C CYS A 298 8.47 7.71 15.37
N ALA A 299 9.49 8.09 16.14
CA ALA A 299 9.31 8.51 17.54
C ALA A 299 8.52 9.81 17.64
N ALA A 300 8.76 10.78 16.75
CA ALA A 300 8.01 12.03 16.69
C ALA A 300 6.57 11.82 16.19
N VAL A 301 6.38 10.90 15.21
CA VAL A 301 5.04 10.50 14.76
C VAL A 301 4.24 9.88 15.90
N LEU A 302 4.87 9.01 16.68
CA LEU A 302 4.21 8.35 17.80
C LEU A 302 3.84 9.34 18.93
N ALA A 303 4.67 10.35 19.17
CA ALA A 303 4.49 11.34 20.23
C ALA A 303 3.62 12.56 19.82
N SER A 304 3.20 12.66 18.56
CA SER A 304 2.36 13.76 18.07
C SER A 304 0.96 13.68 18.69
N ASP A 305 0.47 14.80 19.21
CA ASP A 305 -0.91 14.96 19.70
C ASP A 305 -1.91 15.17 18.56
#